data_a06b2e0b71a23fd566c6b8d6627009f1
#
_entry.id   a06b2e0b71a23fd566c6b8d6627009f1
#
_cell.length_a   1.000
_cell.length_b   1.000
_cell.length_c   1.000
_cell.angle_alpha   90.00
_cell.angle_beta   90.00
_cell.angle_gamma   90.00
#
_symmetry.space_group_name_H-M   'P 1'
#
loop_
_entity.id
_entity.type
_entity.pdbx_description
1 polymer ?
#
loop_
_entity_poly.entity_id
_entity_poly.type
_entity_poly.pdbx_seq_one_letter_code
_entity_poly.pdbx_strand_id
1 'polypeptide(L)'
;MINVNERNLSVITIQKDSTSCGNPDAFSFPDFRICFVMHGSAIWSINGRELNIAKGDIIFLSNSQKRRFVRFGKDGLSFAAFCLERSAFLNLHHFLFFINCIKIHNGVIKCNSLCRYLHKIYNELQSSNHLHYEMISAMFTEFFISLERQTGFTSDKSTYFNETLEDILNHIDSNITEKLTLSHLAKRAGLTEPSFSRWFAKVNGISFKKYIMVKRISLAVSLIQTTDMKMVDIALECGFESVSGFYDAFKKITGTTPSGIKNTGGI
;
A
#
# COMPACT_ATOMS: atom_id res chain seq x y z
N MET A 1 10.96 -4.02 -11.78
CA MET A 1 9.71 -3.62 -12.47
C MET A 1 8.59 -3.50 -11.46
N ILE A 2 7.64 -2.62 -11.71
CA ILE A 2 6.37 -2.57 -10.98
C ILE A 2 5.33 -3.24 -11.87
N ASN A 3 4.53 -4.13 -11.28
CA ASN A 3 3.45 -4.80 -11.97
C ASN A 3 2.13 -4.39 -11.31
N VAL A 4 1.30 -3.69 -12.03
CA VAL A 4 -0.01 -3.25 -11.57
C VAL A 4 -1.12 -3.91 -12.38
N ASN A 5 -2.22 -4.18 -11.70
CA ASN A 5 -3.46 -4.70 -12.27
C ASN A 5 -4.64 -4.26 -11.39
N GLU A 6 -5.86 -4.60 -11.75
CA GLU A 6 -7.07 -4.26 -10.98
C GLU A 6 -7.02 -4.67 -9.51
N ARG A 7 -6.26 -5.71 -9.17
CA ARG A 7 -6.20 -6.27 -7.81
C ARG A 7 -5.25 -5.52 -6.89
N ASN A 8 -4.16 -4.95 -7.43
CA ASN A 8 -3.09 -4.38 -6.62
C ASN A 8 -2.86 -2.87 -6.80
N LEU A 9 -3.64 -2.23 -7.67
CA LEU A 9 -3.66 -0.79 -7.83
C LEU A 9 -5.09 -0.27 -7.84
N SER A 10 -5.35 0.74 -7.03
CA SER A 10 -6.56 1.56 -7.11
C SER A 10 -6.20 3.04 -7.00
N VAL A 11 -7.04 3.90 -7.55
CA VAL A 11 -6.89 5.35 -7.40
C VAL A 11 -8.12 5.94 -6.74
N ILE A 12 -7.89 6.83 -5.80
CA ILE A 12 -8.95 7.57 -5.10
C ILE A 12 -8.68 9.05 -5.32
N THR A 13 -9.65 9.76 -5.88
CA THR A 13 -9.61 11.21 -5.95
C THR A 13 -10.35 11.81 -4.77
N ILE A 14 -9.68 12.67 -4.03
CA ILE A 14 -10.25 13.35 -2.87
C ILE A 14 -10.27 14.84 -3.15
N GLN A 15 -11.45 15.43 -3.03
CA GLN A 15 -11.66 16.88 -3.05
C GLN A 15 -12.22 17.30 -1.69
N LYS A 16 -11.62 18.32 -1.10
CA LYS A 16 -12.03 18.89 0.19
C LYS A 16 -12.07 20.39 0.10
N ASP A 17 -13.20 20.94 0.47
CA ASP A 17 -13.38 22.38 0.58
C ASP A 17 -12.78 22.90 1.88
N SER A 18 -12.52 24.20 1.94
CA SER A 18 -11.87 24.87 3.07
C SER A 18 -12.61 24.70 4.41
N THR A 19 -13.89 24.29 4.38
CA THR A 19 -14.76 24.13 5.56
C THR A 19 -14.86 22.68 6.07
N SER A 20 -14.40 21.69 5.30
CA SER A 20 -14.59 20.28 5.67
C SER A 20 -13.38 19.69 6.37
N CYS A 21 -13.41 19.64 7.69
CA CYS A 21 -12.43 18.89 8.50
C CYS A 21 -12.91 17.46 8.68
N GLY A 22 -12.65 16.58 7.72
CA GLY A 22 -13.02 15.16 7.77
C GLY A 22 -11.80 14.26 7.88
N ASN A 23 -11.95 13.14 8.60
CA ASN A 23 -10.88 12.16 8.73
C ASN A 23 -10.76 11.35 7.41
N PRO A 24 -9.64 11.42 6.66
CA PRO A 24 -9.45 10.60 5.47
C PRO A 24 -9.15 9.13 5.80
N ASP A 25 -9.08 8.76 7.09
CA ASP A 25 -8.79 7.40 7.55
C ASP A 25 -9.95 6.41 7.36
N ALA A 26 -11.09 6.85 6.79
CA ALA A 26 -12.24 5.99 6.50
C ALA A 26 -11.98 4.91 5.44
N PHE A 27 -10.81 4.93 4.79
CA PHE A 27 -10.44 3.94 3.79
C PHE A 27 -9.39 2.99 4.36
N SER A 28 -9.85 1.88 4.90
CA SER A 28 -9.03 0.72 5.26
C SER A 28 -8.63 0.00 3.98
N PHE A 29 -7.61 0.51 3.26
CA PHE A 29 -7.12 -0.07 2.03
C PHE A 29 -5.59 -0.20 1.99
N PRO A 30 -5.07 -0.87 0.95
CA PRO A 30 -3.80 -1.57 0.99
C PRO A 30 -2.62 -0.68 1.37
N ASP A 31 -1.53 -1.35 1.62
CA ASP A 31 -0.40 -0.98 2.45
C ASP A 31 0.29 0.34 2.13
N PHE A 32 0.27 0.80 0.87
CA PHE A 32 1.09 1.94 0.42
C PHE A 32 0.30 2.90 -0.46
N ARG A 33 0.58 4.21 -0.29
CA ARG A 33 -0.07 5.24 -1.10
C ARG A 33 0.96 6.25 -1.61
N ILE A 34 0.80 6.62 -2.87
CA ILE A 34 1.44 7.79 -3.45
C ILE A 34 0.33 8.81 -3.65
N CYS A 35 0.32 9.86 -2.83
CA CYS A 35 -0.63 10.96 -2.99
C CYS A 35 0.03 12.06 -3.81
N PHE A 36 -0.70 12.60 -4.76
CA PHE A 36 -0.26 13.66 -5.64
C PHE A 36 -1.24 14.83 -5.56
N VAL A 37 -0.76 16.00 -5.12
CA VAL A 37 -1.60 17.18 -4.94
C VAL A 37 -1.81 17.86 -6.30
N MET A 38 -3.04 17.81 -6.80
CA MET A 38 -3.42 18.40 -8.10
C MET A 38 -3.77 19.86 -7.99
N HIS A 39 -4.42 20.28 -6.88
CA HIS A 39 -4.86 21.66 -6.67
C HIS A 39 -4.92 22.00 -5.20
N GLY A 40 -4.72 23.28 -4.87
CA GLY A 40 -4.85 23.83 -3.53
C GLY A 40 -3.71 23.51 -2.60
N SER A 41 -3.97 23.63 -1.29
CA SER A 41 -2.99 23.40 -0.24
C SER A 41 -3.66 23.00 1.07
N ALA A 42 -2.91 22.37 1.97
CA ALA A 42 -3.37 22.04 3.32
C ALA A 42 -2.19 21.92 4.29
N ILE A 43 -2.51 21.98 5.59
CA ILE A 43 -1.63 21.48 6.63
C ILE A 43 -2.11 20.08 7.00
N TRP A 44 -1.23 19.11 6.82
CA TRP A 44 -1.50 17.70 7.08
C TRP A 44 -0.63 17.21 8.24
N SER A 45 -1.25 16.68 9.29
CA SER A 45 -0.52 16.05 10.40
C SER A 45 -0.32 14.57 10.10
N ILE A 46 0.94 14.12 10.04
CA ILE A 46 1.34 12.73 9.86
C ILE A 46 2.18 12.32 11.06
N ASN A 47 1.73 11.33 11.82
CA ASN A 47 2.36 10.88 13.07
C ASN A 47 2.63 12.03 14.07
N GLY A 48 1.73 13.01 14.13
CA GLY A 48 1.83 14.17 15.03
C GLY A 48 2.71 15.32 14.50
N ARG A 49 3.33 15.19 13.33
CA ARG A 49 4.08 16.27 12.67
C ARG A 49 3.22 16.95 11.63
N GLU A 50 3.19 18.28 11.68
CA GLU A 50 2.46 19.08 10.70
C GLU A 50 3.33 19.38 9.49
N LEU A 51 2.79 19.13 8.31
CA LEU A 51 3.44 19.29 7.02
C LEU A 51 2.58 20.20 6.15
N ASN A 52 3.18 21.23 5.59
CA ASN A 52 2.53 22.07 4.58
C ASN A 52 2.62 21.35 3.23
N ILE A 53 1.47 21.01 2.68
CA ILE A 53 1.35 20.41 1.35
C ILE A 53 0.66 21.37 0.39
N ALA A 54 1.10 21.39 -0.85
CA ALA A 54 0.58 22.27 -1.89
C ALA A 54 0.61 21.57 -3.25
N LYS A 55 -0.04 22.20 -4.24
CA LYS A 55 -0.03 21.73 -5.63
C LYS A 55 1.39 21.33 -6.09
N GLY A 56 1.50 20.12 -6.64
CA GLY A 56 2.75 19.56 -7.13
C GLY A 56 3.53 18.75 -6.08
N ASP A 57 3.08 18.70 -4.84
CA ASP A 57 3.71 17.85 -3.84
C ASP A 57 3.30 16.38 -4.03
N ILE A 58 4.26 15.48 -3.83
CA ILE A 58 4.09 14.03 -3.87
C ILE A 58 4.31 13.52 -2.45
N ILE A 59 3.36 12.75 -1.93
CA ILE A 59 3.38 12.28 -0.56
C ILE A 59 3.33 10.76 -0.55
N PHE A 60 4.33 10.13 0.08
CA PHE A 60 4.43 8.69 0.27
C PHE A 60 3.91 8.30 1.65
N LEU A 61 2.95 7.39 1.69
CA LEU A 61 2.26 6.99 2.91
C LEU A 61 2.22 5.47 3.05
N SER A 62 2.24 5.02 4.31
CA SER A 62 1.90 3.64 4.67
C SER A 62 0.71 3.61 5.62
N ASN A 63 0.05 2.46 5.75
CA ASN A 63 -1.09 2.28 6.65
C ASN A 63 -0.76 2.43 8.14
N SER A 64 0.53 2.33 8.49
CA SER A 64 0.97 2.48 9.89
C SER A 64 0.99 3.92 10.40
N GLN A 65 0.83 4.90 9.50
CA GLN A 65 0.93 6.32 9.86
C GLN A 65 -0.44 6.86 10.29
N LYS A 66 -0.51 7.47 11.47
CA LYS A 66 -1.69 8.25 11.89
C LYS A 66 -1.71 9.58 11.16
N ARG A 67 -2.85 9.92 10.57
CA ARG A 67 -3.01 11.08 9.68
C ARG A 67 -4.27 11.85 9.98
N ARG A 68 -4.19 13.19 9.88
CA ARG A 68 -5.38 14.07 9.88
C ARG A 68 -5.06 15.36 9.14
N PHE A 69 -6.04 15.94 8.47
CA PHE A 69 -5.92 17.32 8.02
C PHE A 69 -6.13 18.26 9.19
N VAL A 70 -5.24 19.22 9.33
CA VAL A 70 -5.29 20.23 10.38
C VAL A 70 -6.04 21.45 9.85
N ARG A 71 -5.71 21.91 8.63
CA ARG A 71 -6.32 23.06 7.99
C ARG A 71 -6.17 22.95 6.47
N PHE A 72 -7.20 23.38 5.75
CA PHE A 72 -7.15 23.57 4.29
C PHE A 72 -6.80 25.01 3.94
N GLY A 73 -6.12 25.20 2.80
CA GLY A 73 -5.91 26.51 2.20
C GLY A 73 -7.23 27.12 1.70
N LYS A 74 -7.18 28.38 1.26
CA LYS A 74 -8.37 29.11 0.77
C LYS A 74 -9.04 28.40 -0.42
N ASP A 75 -8.24 27.80 -1.28
CA ASP A 75 -8.69 27.11 -2.49
C ASP A 75 -9.02 25.61 -2.24
N GLY A 76 -9.12 25.21 -0.97
CA GLY A 76 -9.32 23.81 -0.61
C GLY A 76 -8.12 22.92 -0.95
N LEU A 77 -8.37 21.65 -1.19
CA LEU A 77 -7.37 20.64 -1.58
C LEU A 77 -8.00 19.60 -2.51
N SER A 78 -7.33 19.31 -3.62
CA SER A 78 -7.63 18.18 -4.48
C SER A 78 -6.36 17.35 -4.70
N PHE A 79 -6.44 16.06 -4.47
CA PHE A 79 -5.33 15.15 -4.72
C PHE A 79 -5.81 13.77 -5.20
N ALA A 80 -4.98 13.10 -5.99
CA ALA A 80 -5.15 11.70 -6.32
C ALA A 80 -4.27 10.85 -5.39
N ALA A 81 -4.81 9.75 -4.86
CA ALA A 81 -4.09 8.77 -4.08
C ALA A 81 -4.03 7.44 -4.84
N PHE A 82 -2.85 7.09 -5.33
CA PHE A 82 -2.58 5.78 -5.90
C PHE A 82 -2.33 4.80 -4.76
N CYS A 83 -3.25 3.88 -4.57
CA CYS A 83 -3.16 2.85 -3.55
C CYS A 83 -2.50 1.61 -4.16
N LEU A 84 -1.35 1.23 -3.61
CA LEU A 84 -0.54 0.13 -4.11
C LEU A 84 -0.43 -0.97 -3.05
N GLU A 85 -0.71 -2.20 -3.44
CA GLU A 85 -0.36 -3.35 -2.62
C GLU A 85 1.13 -3.67 -2.75
N ARG A 86 1.67 -4.39 -1.77
CA ARG A 86 3.06 -4.87 -1.82
C ARG A 86 3.34 -5.69 -3.08
N SER A 87 2.38 -6.46 -3.53
CA SER A 87 2.45 -7.29 -4.75
C SER A 87 2.66 -6.49 -6.04
N ALA A 88 2.32 -5.21 -6.07
CA ALA A 88 2.63 -4.33 -7.19
C ALA A 88 4.14 -4.10 -7.37
N PHE A 89 4.92 -4.22 -6.30
CA PHE A 89 6.37 -4.03 -6.33
C PHE A 89 7.06 -5.37 -6.62
N LEU A 90 7.24 -5.70 -7.89
CA LEU A 90 7.96 -6.92 -8.31
C LEU A 90 9.44 -6.89 -7.94
N ASN A 91 10.00 -5.70 -7.77
CA ASN A 91 11.40 -5.51 -7.43
C ASN A 91 11.51 -4.96 -6.01
N LEU A 92 12.22 -5.69 -5.15
CA LEU A 92 12.49 -5.28 -3.79
C LEU A 92 13.17 -3.91 -3.70
N HIS A 93 14.04 -3.57 -4.66
CA HIS A 93 14.70 -2.27 -4.72
C HIS A 93 13.69 -1.12 -4.74
N HIS A 94 12.70 -1.15 -5.64
CA HIS A 94 11.67 -0.12 -5.70
C HIS A 94 10.81 -0.07 -4.44
N PHE A 95 10.53 -1.22 -3.84
CA PHE A 95 9.81 -1.27 -2.58
C PHE A 95 10.59 -0.64 -1.42
N LEU A 96 11.85 -0.99 -1.26
CA LEU A 96 12.73 -0.40 -0.23
C LEU A 96 12.95 1.09 -0.47
N PHE A 97 13.09 1.48 -1.73
CA PHE A 97 13.15 2.88 -2.10
C PHE A 97 11.87 3.62 -1.68
N PHE A 98 10.69 3.07 -1.95
CA PHE A 98 9.41 3.62 -1.50
C PHE A 98 9.36 3.77 0.03
N ILE A 99 9.76 2.74 0.78
CA ILE A 99 9.82 2.78 2.24
C ILE A 99 10.78 3.87 2.73
N ASN A 100 11.90 4.05 2.05
CA ASN A 100 12.84 5.13 2.37
C ASN A 100 12.24 6.51 2.09
N CYS A 101 11.49 6.70 1.00
CA CYS A 101 10.76 7.94 0.73
C CYS A 101 9.78 8.29 1.86
N ILE A 102 9.09 7.29 2.45
CA ILE A 102 8.22 7.50 3.61
C ILE A 102 9.01 7.99 4.84
N LYS A 103 10.19 7.45 5.08
CA LYS A 103 10.99 7.75 6.28
C LYS A 103 11.70 9.09 6.18
N ILE A 104 12.19 9.42 4.99
CA ILE A 104 12.93 10.63 4.71
C ILE A 104 11.96 11.70 4.23
N HIS A 105 12.29 12.93 4.43
CA HIS A 105 11.41 14.07 4.12
C HIS A 105 9.99 13.98 4.73
N ASN A 106 9.78 13.14 5.75
CA ASN A 106 8.45 12.85 6.32
C ASN A 106 7.43 12.37 5.28
N GLY A 107 7.90 11.75 4.19
CA GLY A 107 7.08 11.27 3.10
C GLY A 107 6.70 12.33 2.06
N VAL A 108 7.08 13.59 2.21
CA VAL A 108 6.73 14.66 1.25
C VAL A 108 7.91 15.00 0.36
N ILE A 109 7.73 14.87 -0.93
CA ILE A 109 8.72 15.23 -1.96
C ILE A 109 8.18 16.39 -2.79
N LYS A 110 8.93 17.49 -2.80
CA LYS A 110 8.62 18.69 -3.58
C LYS A 110 9.33 18.61 -4.93
N CYS A 111 8.66 18.05 -5.93
CA CYS A 111 9.28 17.85 -7.25
C CYS A 111 8.26 17.94 -8.39
N ASN A 112 8.09 19.15 -8.91
CA ASN A 112 7.15 19.43 -10.01
C ASN A 112 7.45 18.63 -11.29
N SER A 113 8.72 18.29 -11.56
CA SER A 113 9.08 17.53 -12.78
C SER A 113 8.55 16.10 -12.75
N LEU A 114 8.35 15.52 -11.57
CA LEU A 114 7.81 14.16 -11.41
C LEU A 114 6.28 14.12 -11.47
N CYS A 115 5.61 15.25 -11.24
CA CYS A 115 4.15 15.32 -11.28
C CYS A 115 3.59 14.92 -12.64
N ARG A 116 4.32 15.19 -13.73
CA ARG A 116 3.91 14.79 -15.09
C ARG A 116 3.72 13.27 -15.24
N TYR A 117 4.52 12.47 -14.57
CA TYR A 117 4.37 11.00 -14.59
C TYR A 117 3.09 10.58 -13.90
N LEU A 118 2.82 11.14 -12.70
CA LEU A 118 1.62 10.83 -11.94
C LEU A 118 0.34 11.31 -12.64
N HIS A 119 0.39 12.45 -13.34
CA HIS A 119 -0.71 12.87 -14.20
C HIS A 119 -0.96 11.90 -15.37
N LYS A 120 0.10 11.44 -16.03
CA LYS A 120 -0.04 10.45 -17.11
C LYS A 120 -0.64 9.14 -16.58
N ILE A 121 -0.15 8.64 -15.43
CA ILE A 121 -0.69 7.43 -14.79
C ILE A 121 -2.17 7.64 -14.42
N TYR A 122 -2.50 8.79 -13.84
CA TYR A 122 -3.89 9.11 -13.51
C TYR A 122 -4.80 9.09 -14.72
N ASN A 123 -4.38 9.72 -15.82
CA ASN A 123 -5.15 9.75 -17.07
C ASN A 123 -5.28 8.36 -17.70
N GLU A 124 -4.23 7.56 -17.66
CA GLU A 124 -4.25 6.19 -18.19
C GLU A 124 -5.20 5.30 -17.38
N LEU A 125 -5.28 5.48 -16.05
CA LEU A 125 -6.24 4.78 -15.19
C LEU A 125 -7.71 5.13 -15.47
N GLN A 126 -7.96 6.30 -16.09
CA GLN A 126 -9.31 6.69 -16.50
C GLN A 126 -9.62 6.21 -17.95
N SER A 127 -8.63 5.66 -18.63
CA SER A 127 -8.80 5.14 -19.98
C SER A 127 -9.24 3.67 -19.96
N SER A 128 -9.94 3.25 -21.03
CA SER A 128 -10.26 1.85 -21.26
C SER A 128 -9.40 1.27 -22.40
N ASN A 129 -8.19 1.78 -22.58
CA ASN A 129 -7.29 1.37 -23.64
C ASN A 129 -6.83 -0.09 -23.46
N HIS A 130 -6.58 -0.77 -24.58
CA HIS A 130 -5.95 -2.08 -24.53
C HIS A 130 -4.57 -1.99 -23.88
N LEU A 131 -4.23 -2.97 -23.00
CA LEU A 131 -2.96 -3.04 -22.24
C LEU A 131 -2.71 -1.83 -21.30
N HIS A 132 -3.76 -1.17 -20.81
CA HIS A 132 -3.58 0.00 -19.93
C HIS A 132 -2.83 -0.34 -18.62
N TYR A 133 -3.00 -1.54 -18.04
CA TYR A 133 -2.25 -1.94 -16.84
C TYR A 133 -0.76 -2.16 -17.10
N GLU A 134 -0.40 -2.70 -18.25
CA GLU A 134 1.00 -2.83 -18.70
C GLU A 134 1.62 -1.45 -18.90
N MET A 135 0.87 -0.53 -19.52
CA MET A 135 1.30 0.86 -19.68
C MET A 135 1.50 1.55 -18.34
N ILE A 136 0.56 1.43 -17.41
CA ILE A 136 0.66 1.97 -16.06
C ILE A 136 1.88 1.38 -15.32
N SER A 137 2.14 0.08 -15.47
CA SER A 137 3.31 -0.59 -14.88
C SER A 137 4.62 0.01 -15.40
N ALA A 138 4.71 0.25 -16.70
CA ALA A 138 5.86 0.90 -17.33
C ALA A 138 6.04 2.34 -16.83
N MET A 139 4.94 3.11 -16.74
CA MET A 139 4.95 4.49 -16.25
C MET A 139 5.37 4.59 -14.79
N PHE A 140 4.90 3.70 -13.91
CA PHE A 140 5.37 3.65 -12.52
C PHE A 140 6.85 3.28 -12.43
N THR A 141 7.32 2.38 -13.27
CA THR A 141 8.75 2.02 -13.33
C THR A 141 9.58 3.24 -13.71
N GLU A 142 9.18 3.98 -14.76
CA GLU A 142 9.84 5.22 -15.18
C GLU A 142 9.80 6.29 -14.08
N PHE A 143 8.66 6.46 -13.43
CA PHE A 143 8.48 7.37 -12.29
C PHE A 143 9.47 7.07 -11.16
N PHE A 144 9.57 5.81 -10.71
CA PHE A 144 10.47 5.43 -9.62
C PHE A 144 11.93 5.60 -10.01
N ILE A 145 12.34 5.24 -11.22
CA ILE A 145 13.71 5.46 -11.71
C ILE A 145 14.02 6.96 -11.75
N SER A 146 13.10 7.78 -12.24
CA SER A 146 13.28 9.22 -12.33
C SER A 146 13.34 9.87 -10.94
N LEU A 147 12.52 9.41 -10.01
CA LEU A 147 12.51 9.86 -8.63
C LEU A 147 13.86 9.54 -7.95
N GLU A 148 14.35 8.32 -8.10
CA GLU A 148 15.64 7.89 -7.54
C GLU A 148 16.80 8.73 -8.07
N ARG A 149 16.84 8.95 -9.39
CA ARG A 149 17.88 9.79 -10.02
C ARG A 149 17.85 11.24 -9.53
N GLN A 150 16.67 11.81 -9.32
CA GLN A 150 16.52 13.21 -8.90
C GLN A 150 16.79 13.41 -7.41
N THR A 151 16.45 12.44 -6.58
CA THR A 151 16.66 12.53 -5.14
C THR A 151 18.08 12.15 -4.72
N GLY A 152 18.86 11.54 -5.62
CA GLY A 152 20.17 10.97 -5.31
C GLY A 152 20.10 9.82 -4.31
N PHE A 153 18.90 9.33 -4.07
CA PHE A 153 18.65 8.27 -3.13
C PHE A 153 19.08 6.94 -3.75
N THR A 154 20.20 6.43 -3.29
CA THR A 154 20.52 5.01 -3.48
C THR A 154 20.05 4.25 -2.25
N SER A 155 19.26 3.21 -2.44
CA SER A 155 18.99 2.27 -1.35
C SER A 155 20.36 1.79 -0.85
N ASP A 156 20.67 2.09 0.42
CA ASP A 156 21.92 1.64 1.03
C ASP A 156 22.08 0.15 0.75
N LYS A 157 23.15 -0.20 0.04
CA LYS A 157 23.45 -1.55 -0.44
C LYS A 157 23.91 -2.45 0.72
N SER A 158 22.99 -2.76 1.61
CA SER A 158 23.13 -4.00 2.34
C SER A 158 22.53 -5.12 1.48
N THR A 159 23.24 -5.53 0.46
CA THR A 159 22.84 -6.59 -0.48
C THR A 159 22.31 -7.82 0.26
N TYR A 160 22.95 -8.23 1.32
CA TYR A 160 22.55 -9.34 2.19
C TYR A 160 21.18 -9.11 2.87
N PHE A 161 20.92 -7.89 3.30
CA PHE A 161 19.65 -7.54 3.99
C PHE A 161 18.47 -7.52 3.02
N ASN A 162 18.72 -7.15 1.77
CA ASN A 162 17.73 -7.12 0.71
C ASN A 162 17.39 -8.53 0.22
N GLU A 163 18.39 -9.38 0.04
CA GLU A 163 18.22 -10.80 -0.34
C GLU A 163 17.45 -11.56 0.75
N THR A 164 17.77 -11.33 2.03
CA THR A 164 17.04 -11.95 3.15
C THR A 164 15.58 -11.52 3.19
N LEU A 165 15.29 -10.24 2.96
CA LEU A 165 13.90 -9.75 2.93
C LEU A 165 13.14 -10.35 1.76
N GLU A 166 13.73 -10.38 0.58
CA GLU A 166 13.13 -10.97 -0.61
C GLU A 166 12.82 -12.46 -0.40
N ASP A 167 13.77 -13.21 0.13
CA ASP A 167 13.59 -14.62 0.47
C ASP A 167 12.43 -14.83 1.48
N ILE A 168 12.37 -14.01 2.53
CA ILE A 168 11.29 -14.06 3.52
C ILE A 168 9.92 -13.74 2.90
N LEU A 169 9.83 -12.69 2.09
CA LEU A 169 8.57 -12.28 1.48
C LEU A 169 8.09 -13.29 0.43
N ASN A 170 9.00 -13.82 -0.39
CA ASN A 170 8.70 -14.87 -1.36
C ASN A 170 8.24 -16.16 -0.66
N HIS A 171 8.89 -16.51 0.45
CA HIS A 171 8.46 -17.66 1.26
C HIS A 171 7.06 -17.45 1.85
N ILE A 172 6.76 -16.26 2.36
CA ILE A 172 5.43 -15.93 2.86
C ILE A 172 4.39 -16.02 1.75
N ASP A 173 4.65 -15.42 0.59
CA ASP A 173 3.70 -15.38 -0.52
C ASP A 173 3.42 -16.79 -1.09
N SER A 174 4.43 -17.65 -1.17
CA SER A 174 4.28 -19.03 -1.62
C SER A 174 3.59 -19.96 -0.62
N ASN A 175 3.57 -19.60 0.67
CA ASN A 175 3.04 -20.44 1.74
C ASN A 175 1.97 -19.72 2.58
N ILE A 176 1.26 -18.74 2.00
CA ILE A 176 0.35 -17.86 2.74
C ILE A 176 -0.83 -18.64 3.37
N THR A 177 -1.23 -19.73 2.76
CA THR A 177 -2.33 -20.60 3.23
C THR A 177 -1.87 -21.56 4.33
N GLU A 178 -0.55 -21.74 4.50
CA GLU A 178 0.02 -22.65 5.48
C GLU A 178 0.27 -21.97 6.83
N LYS A 179 0.67 -22.77 7.83
CA LYS A 179 1.02 -22.28 9.17
C LYS A 179 2.38 -21.59 9.16
N LEU A 180 2.37 -20.26 8.95
CA LEU A 180 3.57 -19.44 9.04
C LEU A 180 3.82 -19.02 10.49
N THR A 181 4.98 -19.41 11.05
CA THR A 181 5.37 -19.07 12.42
C THR A 181 6.48 -18.02 12.42
N LEU A 182 6.42 -17.14 13.43
CA LEU A 182 7.47 -16.13 13.65
C LEU A 182 8.84 -16.79 13.83
N SER A 183 8.87 -17.90 14.58
CA SER A 183 10.10 -18.67 14.87
C SER A 183 10.77 -19.17 13.59
N HIS A 184 10.00 -19.77 12.69
CA HIS A 184 10.53 -20.31 11.43
C HIS A 184 11.14 -19.19 10.57
N LEU A 185 10.43 -18.07 10.41
CA LEU A 185 10.92 -16.95 9.58
C LEU A 185 12.08 -16.21 10.23
N ALA A 186 12.09 -16.08 11.55
CA ALA A 186 13.23 -15.53 12.28
C ALA A 186 14.50 -16.36 12.05
N LYS A 187 14.40 -17.70 12.16
CA LYS A 187 15.51 -18.62 11.88
C LYS A 187 15.98 -18.50 10.43
N ARG A 188 15.04 -18.43 9.48
CA ARG A 188 15.35 -18.25 8.06
C ARG A 188 16.09 -16.92 7.79
N ALA A 189 15.74 -15.86 8.51
CA ALA A 189 16.40 -14.56 8.44
C ALA A 189 17.73 -14.48 9.22
N GLY A 190 18.15 -15.54 9.91
CA GLY A 190 19.31 -15.51 10.80
C GLY A 190 19.13 -14.60 12.03
N LEU A 191 17.90 -14.40 12.49
CA LEU A 191 17.54 -13.48 13.57
C LEU A 191 16.85 -14.22 14.73
N THR A 192 16.89 -13.62 15.91
CA THR A 192 16.00 -14.02 17.01
C THR A 192 14.58 -13.53 16.74
N GLU A 193 13.56 -14.19 17.30
CA GLU A 193 12.15 -13.78 17.09
C GLU A 193 11.88 -12.30 17.46
N PRO A 194 12.37 -11.76 18.60
CA PRO A 194 12.19 -10.34 18.91
C PRO A 194 12.87 -9.41 17.91
N SER A 195 14.06 -9.80 17.42
CA SER A 195 14.79 -9.02 16.42
C SER A 195 14.10 -9.05 15.07
N PHE A 196 13.64 -10.23 14.63
CA PHE A 196 12.86 -10.39 13.42
C PHE A 196 11.55 -9.59 13.48
N SER A 197 10.80 -9.67 14.59
CA SER A 197 9.54 -8.94 14.76
C SER A 197 9.74 -7.43 14.61
N ARG A 198 10.77 -6.86 15.26
CA ARG A 198 11.12 -5.44 15.15
C ARG A 198 11.58 -5.07 13.74
N TRP A 199 12.45 -5.89 13.16
CA TRP A 199 12.95 -5.69 11.81
C TRP A 199 11.83 -5.75 10.78
N PHE A 200 10.99 -6.78 10.81
CA PHE A 200 9.88 -6.95 9.89
C PHE A 200 8.89 -5.78 9.98
N ALA A 201 8.52 -5.37 11.19
CA ALA A 201 7.63 -4.23 11.40
C ALA A 201 8.26 -2.91 10.94
N LYS A 202 9.58 -2.73 11.13
CA LYS A 202 10.32 -1.55 10.65
C LYS A 202 10.34 -1.47 9.13
N VAL A 203 10.53 -2.60 8.45
CA VAL A 203 10.62 -2.65 6.98
C VAL A 203 9.24 -2.60 6.33
N ASN A 204 8.28 -3.37 6.82
CA ASN A 204 6.95 -3.48 6.20
C ASN A 204 5.92 -2.47 6.76
N GLY A 205 6.28 -1.69 7.77
CA GLY A 205 5.38 -0.70 8.38
C GLY A 205 4.30 -1.30 9.31
N ILE A 206 4.13 -2.63 9.30
CA ILE A 206 3.16 -3.38 10.11
C ILE A 206 3.80 -4.63 10.68
N SER A 207 3.21 -5.15 11.79
CA SER A 207 3.70 -6.38 12.40
C SER A 207 3.51 -7.59 11.49
N PHE A 208 4.38 -8.60 11.63
CA PHE A 208 4.28 -9.86 10.89
C PHE A 208 2.87 -10.48 10.94
N LYS A 209 2.28 -10.57 12.13
CA LYS A 209 0.93 -11.12 12.30
C LYS A 209 -0.12 -10.34 11.50
N LYS A 210 -0.04 -9.00 11.51
CA LYS A 210 -0.95 -8.15 10.73
C LYS A 210 -0.71 -8.31 9.24
N TYR A 211 0.53 -8.44 8.79
CA TYR A 211 0.90 -8.66 7.40
C TYR A 211 0.28 -9.95 6.84
N ILE A 212 0.46 -11.08 7.53
CA ILE A 212 -0.14 -12.37 7.14
C ILE A 212 -1.68 -12.26 7.07
N MET A 213 -2.27 -11.62 8.09
CA MET A 213 -3.72 -11.45 8.13
C MET A 213 -4.25 -10.63 6.95
N VAL A 214 -3.58 -9.52 6.59
CA VAL A 214 -3.95 -8.71 5.42
C VAL A 214 -3.85 -9.52 4.14
N LYS A 215 -2.75 -10.24 3.93
CA LYS A 215 -2.54 -11.09 2.74
C LYS A 215 -3.63 -12.17 2.59
N ARG A 216 -3.96 -12.87 3.68
CA ARG A 216 -5.04 -13.88 3.69
C ARG A 216 -6.41 -13.29 3.38
N ILE A 217 -6.71 -12.10 3.93
CA ILE A 217 -7.96 -11.41 3.63
C ILE A 217 -8.02 -10.93 2.18
N SER A 218 -6.91 -10.43 1.60
CA SER A 218 -6.85 -10.09 0.18
C SER A 218 -7.13 -11.30 -0.71
N LEU A 219 -6.56 -12.47 -0.38
CA LEU A 219 -6.86 -13.73 -1.07
C LEU A 219 -8.36 -14.09 -0.94
N ALA A 220 -8.92 -13.97 0.27
CA ALA A 220 -10.33 -14.24 0.51
C ALA A 220 -11.24 -13.31 -0.31
N VAL A 221 -10.96 -12.02 -0.38
CA VAL A 221 -11.71 -11.07 -1.20
C VAL A 221 -11.69 -11.50 -2.67
N SER A 222 -10.52 -11.90 -3.19
CA SER A 222 -10.41 -12.43 -4.55
C SER A 222 -11.28 -13.67 -4.76
N LEU A 223 -11.24 -14.65 -3.85
CA LEU A 223 -12.04 -15.86 -3.95
C LEU A 223 -13.55 -15.58 -3.86
N ILE A 224 -13.97 -14.66 -3.00
CA ILE A 224 -15.38 -14.23 -2.88
C ILE A 224 -15.89 -13.64 -4.20
N GLN A 225 -15.08 -12.88 -4.90
CA GLN A 225 -15.44 -12.21 -6.15
C GLN A 225 -15.36 -13.11 -7.37
N THR A 226 -14.49 -14.14 -7.36
CA THR A 226 -14.19 -14.95 -8.55
C THR A 226 -14.74 -16.36 -8.49
N THR A 227 -15.31 -16.78 -7.35
CA THR A 227 -15.82 -18.15 -7.16
C THR A 227 -17.16 -18.17 -6.42
N ASP A 228 -17.86 -19.31 -6.53
CA ASP A 228 -19.08 -19.60 -5.75
C ASP A 228 -18.82 -20.44 -4.50
N MET A 229 -17.59 -20.48 -4.02
CA MET A 229 -17.22 -21.21 -2.82
C MET A 229 -18.02 -20.73 -1.60
N LYS A 230 -18.29 -21.64 -0.68
CA LYS A 230 -18.89 -21.30 0.62
C LYS A 230 -17.87 -20.54 1.48
N MET A 231 -18.33 -19.60 2.31
CA MET A 231 -17.44 -18.80 3.18
C MET A 231 -16.59 -19.64 4.11
N VAL A 232 -17.08 -20.81 4.52
CA VAL A 232 -16.32 -21.76 5.35
C VAL A 232 -15.11 -22.30 4.58
N ASP A 233 -15.34 -22.68 3.33
CA ASP A 233 -14.28 -23.23 2.47
C ASP A 233 -13.25 -22.15 2.12
N ILE A 234 -13.70 -20.93 1.82
CA ILE A 234 -12.83 -19.76 1.60
C ILE A 234 -11.95 -19.49 2.83
N ALA A 235 -12.53 -19.54 4.04
CA ALA A 235 -11.77 -19.31 5.27
C ALA A 235 -10.63 -20.35 5.43
N LEU A 236 -10.92 -21.61 5.18
CA LEU A 236 -9.94 -22.70 5.26
C LEU A 236 -8.89 -22.57 4.15
N GLU A 237 -9.32 -22.33 2.92
CA GLU A 237 -8.43 -22.14 1.76
C GLU A 237 -7.48 -20.97 1.93
N CYS A 238 -7.91 -19.92 2.65
CA CYS A 238 -7.05 -18.78 3.00
C CYS A 238 -6.17 -19.03 4.24
N GLY A 239 -6.16 -20.24 4.80
CA GLY A 239 -5.29 -20.64 5.90
C GLY A 239 -5.75 -20.15 7.29
N PHE A 240 -7.04 -19.84 7.48
CA PHE A 240 -7.58 -19.55 8.80
C PHE A 240 -7.88 -20.83 9.56
N GLU A 241 -7.46 -20.90 10.84
CA GLU A 241 -7.68 -22.06 11.71
C GLU A 241 -9.15 -22.18 12.17
N SER A 242 -9.94 -21.08 12.06
CA SER A 242 -11.35 -21.07 12.41
C SER A 242 -12.13 -20.05 11.58
N VAL A 243 -13.39 -20.37 11.33
CA VAL A 243 -14.32 -19.50 10.61
C VAL A 243 -14.60 -18.21 11.39
N SER A 244 -14.70 -18.29 12.72
CA SER A 244 -14.88 -17.11 13.58
C SER A 244 -13.69 -16.16 13.45
N GLY A 245 -12.44 -16.68 13.53
CA GLY A 245 -11.23 -15.89 13.37
C GLY A 245 -11.14 -15.23 11.98
N PHE A 246 -11.64 -15.91 10.96
CA PHE A 246 -11.75 -15.35 9.61
C PHE A 246 -12.71 -14.15 9.58
N TYR A 247 -13.94 -14.28 10.10
CA TYR A 247 -14.92 -13.18 10.09
C TYR A 247 -14.43 -11.96 10.89
N ASP A 248 -13.80 -12.19 12.05
CA ASP A 248 -13.24 -11.11 12.87
C ASP A 248 -12.11 -10.37 12.13
N ALA A 249 -11.20 -11.13 11.54
CA ALA A 249 -10.09 -10.59 10.75
C ALA A 249 -10.61 -9.83 9.53
N PHE A 250 -11.57 -10.40 8.82
CA PHE A 250 -12.17 -9.83 7.63
C PHE A 250 -12.82 -8.47 7.93
N LYS A 251 -13.71 -8.43 8.94
CA LYS A 251 -14.35 -7.18 9.36
C LYS A 251 -13.35 -6.14 9.85
N LYS A 252 -12.32 -6.56 10.59
CA LYS A 252 -11.27 -5.68 11.09
C LYS A 252 -10.43 -5.03 9.97
N ILE A 253 -10.20 -5.75 8.88
CA ILE A 253 -9.34 -5.29 7.78
C ILE A 253 -10.15 -4.55 6.73
N THR A 254 -11.32 -5.07 6.33
CA THR A 254 -12.14 -4.51 5.24
C THR A 254 -13.20 -3.51 5.71
N GLY A 255 -13.48 -3.47 7.01
CA GLY A 255 -14.57 -2.66 7.59
C GLY A 255 -15.98 -3.23 7.34
N THR A 256 -16.11 -4.34 6.58
CA THR A 256 -17.39 -4.95 6.22
C THR A 256 -17.36 -6.47 6.43
N THR A 257 -18.47 -7.15 6.19
CA THR A 257 -18.55 -8.62 6.24
C THR A 257 -18.24 -9.23 4.88
N PRO A 258 -17.78 -10.50 4.82
CA PRO A 258 -17.58 -11.21 3.54
C PRO A 258 -18.81 -11.20 2.64
N SER A 259 -20.00 -11.40 3.21
CA SER A 259 -21.28 -11.36 2.48
C SER A 259 -21.58 -9.97 1.91
N GLY A 260 -21.12 -8.90 2.56
CA GLY A 260 -21.27 -7.53 2.08
C GLY A 260 -20.49 -7.28 0.79
N ILE A 261 -19.31 -7.90 0.63
CA ILE A 261 -18.51 -7.78 -0.60
C ILE A 261 -19.16 -8.56 -1.76
N LYS A 262 -19.69 -9.75 -1.50
CA LYS A 262 -20.38 -10.55 -2.54
C LYS A 262 -21.57 -9.80 -3.15
N ASN A 263 -22.28 -9.01 -2.36
CA ASN A 263 -23.45 -8.25 -2.81
C ASN A 263 -23.12 -6.96 -3.57
N THR A 264 -21.88 -6.45 -3.45
CA THR A 264 -21.44 -5.22 -4.18
C THR A 264 -20.82 -5.53 -5.54
N GLY A 265 -20.53 -6.78 -5.86
CA GLY A 265 -19.95 -7.21 -7.15
C GLY A 265 -20.99 -7.60 -8.22
N GLY A 266 -22.27 -7.39 -7.98
CA GLY A 266 -23.36 -7.72 -8.90
C GLY A 266 -24.12 -6.46 -9.36
N ILE A 267 -23.47 -5.58 -10.13
CA ILE A 267 -24.11 -4.59 -11.01
C ILE A 267 -23.29 -4.52 -12.30
#